data_3804d548f341e4e007b18928310db19a
#
_entry.id   3804d548f341e4e007b18928310db19a
#
_cell.length_a   1.000
_cell.length_b   1.000
_cell.length_c   1.000
_cell.angle_alpha   90.00
_cell.angle_beta   90.00
_cell.angle_gamma   90.00
#
_symmetry.space_group_name_H-M   'P 1'
#
loop_
_entity.id
_entity.type
_entity.pdbx_description
1 polymer ?
#
loop_
_entity_poly.entity_id
_entity_poly.type
_entity_poly.pdbx_seq_one_letter_code
_entity_poly.pdbx_strand_id
1 'polypeptide(L)'
;MIHCYQFDGLNIVLDCYSGSIHMVDKVAYDMIRWYETEPAEEVIEKAIATHGISREDAEECIADINDLKEAGKLYAPDKDEHLAKEFRKKNIKIKALCLHVAHTCNLNCSYCFASQGKYHGERAVMSYEVGKRAIDFLIENSGFHKNLDIDFFGGEPLMNWDVCKQLVAYGREQEKIHNKNIRFTLTTNGVLLDDEVTEFANREMHNVVLSLDGRKEVHDRFRVDYAGHGSYDKIVPNFQKFVAKRGNLSYYMRGTFTHYNTDFLNDIKQMLDLGFNELSMEPVVTDPSSPSAITKEDLPIIFKQYEELARLMVERYNEGRPFTFYHYMLDLTCGPCIYKRIAGCGSGTEYLAVTPWGDLYPCHQFVGDEAYKMGSIYEGVQNLELRDKFASCNAYSRPECKDCWAKLYCSGGCAANSYHASGDINGIYEMGCDIFRKRIECAIAVKLLTSGLEQPGEKE
;
A
#
# COMPACT_ATOMS: atom_id res chain seq x y z
N MET A 1 19.12 2.59 15.34
CA MET A 1 18.97 1.38 14.44
C MET A 1 19.26 1.80 13.02
N ILE A 2 20.20 1.16 12.37
CA ILE A 2 20.53 1.34 10.96
C ILE A 2 20.16 0.10 10.17
N HIS A 3 19.88 0.27 8.87
CA HIS A 3 19.74 -0.81 7.91
C HIS A 3 20.69 -0.58 6.74
N CYS A 4 21.61 -1.51 6.56
CA CYS A 4 22.64 -1.45 5.52
C CYS A 4 22.40 -2.53 4.48
N TYR A 5 22.32 -2.16 3.21
CA TYR A 5 22.16 -3.10 2.11
C TYR A 5 22.85 -2.58 0.84
N GLN A 6 22.99 -3.47 -0.13
CA GLN A 6 23.61 -3.15 -1.42
C GLN A 6 22.61 -3.37 -2.55
N PHE A 7 22.63 -2.47 -3.54
CA PHE A 7 21.82 -2.59 -4.75
C PHE A 7 22.60 -2.02 -5.95
N ASP A 8 22.83 -2.83 -6.97
CA ASP A 8 23.52 -2.45 -8.22
C ASP A 8 24.81 -1.61 -8.01
N GLY A 9 25.67 -2.07 -7.11
CA GLY A 9 26.93 -1.42 -6.79
C GLY A 9 26.83 -0.28 -5.76
N LEU A 10 25.62 0.21 -5.45
CA LEU A 10 25.43 1.19 -4.39
C LEU A 10 25.52 0.53 -3.01
N ASN A 11 26.23 1.17 -2.10
CA ASN A 11 26.18 0.84 -0.68
C ASN A 11 25.24 1.85 0.00
N ILE A 12 24.11 1.38 0.50
CA ILE A 12 23.04 2.21 1.04
C ILE A 12 22.92 1.98 2.54
N VAL A 13 22.91 3.06 3.30
CA VAL A 13 22.72 3.08 4.75
C VAL A 13 21.48 3.91 5.06
N LEU A 14 20.47 3.27 5.67
CA LEU A 14 19.26 3.91 6.15
C LEU A 14 19.32 4.03 7.67
N ASP A 15 19.22 5.24 8.21
CA ASP A 15 18.87 5.42 9.62
C ASP A 15 17.35 5.35 9.79
N CYS A 16 16.88 4.30 10.48
CA CYS A 16 15.47 3.95 10.52
C CYS A 16 14.59 4.95 11.29
N TYR A 17 15.17 5.69 12.24
CA TYR A 17 14.42 6.62 13.08
C TYR A 17 14.45 8.06 12.57
N SER A 18 15.58 8.52 12.05
CA SER A 18 15.65 9.83 11.39
C SER A 18 15.07 9.81 9.98
N GLY A 19 15.09 8.64 9.32
CA GLY A 19 14.74 8.48 7.91
C GLY A 19 15.84 8.97 6.95
N SER A 20 17.04 9.30 7.47
CA SER A 20 18.19 9.71 6.66
C SER A 20 18.72 8.53 5.86
N ILE A 21 19.05 8.77 4.60
CA ILE A 21 19.61 7.76 3.69
C ILE A 21 20.95 8.29 3.18
N HIS A 22 21.97 7.45 3.28
CA HIS A 22 23.31 7.76 2.85
C HIS A 22 23.77 6.78 1.77
N MET A 23 24.29 7.28 0.66
CA MET A 23 25.07 6.50 -0.30
C MET A 23 26.54 6.72 0.07
N VAL A 24 27.26 5.63 0.30
CA VAL A 24 28.63 5.66 0.81
C VAL A 24 29.53 4.71 0.03
N ASP A 25 30.83 4.92 0.10
CA ASP A 25 31.78 3.95 -0.41
C ASP A 25 31.82 2.67 0.43
N LYS A 26 32.61 1.70 0.00
CA LYS A 26 32.67 0.39 0.67
C LYS A 26 33.33 0.48 2.07
N VAL A 27 34.27 1.39 2.25
CA VAL A 27 34.98 1.59 3.53
C VAL A 27 34.00 2.14 4.56
N ALA A 28 33.36 3.28 4.26
CA ALA A 28 32.40 3.91 5.13
C ALA A 28 31.20 2.98 5.42
N TYR A 29 30.74 2.21 4.42
CA TYR A 29 29.67 1.21 4.60
C TYR A 29 30.00 0.16 5.66
N ASP A 30 31.23 -0.42 5.61
CA ASP A 30 31.63 -1.43 6.56
C ASP A 30 31.91 -0.80 7.93
N MET A 31 32.59 0.37 7.99
CA MET A 31 32.85 1.08 9.23
C MET A 31 31.57 1.50 9.96
N ILE A 32 30.56 2.00 9.27
CA ILE A 32 29.26 2.33 9.86
C ILE A 32 28.62 1.06 10.47
N ARG A 33 28.66 -0.08 9.80
CA ARG A 33 28.09 -1.32 10.32
C ARG A 33 28.81 -1.81 11.59
N TRP A 34 30.12 -1.70 11.64
CA TRP A 34 30.91 -2.11 12.81
C TRP A 34 30.72 -1.14 13.98
N TYR A 35 30.70 0.17 13.71
CA TYR A 35 30.61 1.20 14.73
C TYR A 35 29.27 1.22 15.50
N GLU A 36 28.26 0.50 15.05
CA GLU A 36 27.01 0.32 15.81
C GLU A 36 27.25 -0.45 17.12
N THR A 37 28.24 -1.37 17.15
CA THR A 37 28.47 -2.28 18.26
C THR A 37 29.91 -2.32 18.77
N GLU A 38 30.88 -1.81 18.01
CA GLU A 38 32.30 -1.87 18.33
C GLU A 38 32.83 -0.46 18.68
N PRO A 39 33.87 -0.37 19.58
CA PRO A 39 34.53 0.92 19.87
C PRO A 39 35.26 1.47 18.64
N ALA A 40 35.39 2.81 18.54
CA ALA A 40 36.02 3.48 17.40
C ALA A 40 37.41 2.93 17.05
N GLU A 41 38.27 2.70 18.06
CA GLU A 41 39.63 2.19 17.84
C GLU A 41 39.66 0.81 17.20
N GLU A 42 38.75 -0.09 17.60
CA GLU A 42 38.63 -1.43 17.02
C GLU A 42 38.12 -1.36 15.56
N VAL A 43 37.18 -0.43 15.28
CA VAL A 43 36.69 -0.18 13.93
C VAL A 43 37.79 0.36 13.01
N ILE A 44 38.64 1.30 13.50
CA ILE A 44 39.78 1.83 12.77
C ILE A 44 40.75 0.71 12.39
N GLU A 45 41.19 -0.09 13.37
CA GLU A 45 42.13 -1.18 13.12
C GLU A 45 41.57 -2.21 12.13
N LYS A 46 40.27 -2.51 12.25
CA LYS A 46 39.58 -3.44 11.38
C LYS A 46 39.45 -2.87 9.94
N ALA A 47 39.20 -1.57 9.79
CA ALA A 47 39.16 -0.90 8.48
C ALA A 47 40.52 -0.93 7.79
N ILE A 48 41.60 -0.59 8.51
CA ILE A 48 42.99 -0.67 8.00
C ILE A 48 43.30 -2.09 7.52
N ALA A 49 42.99 -3.09 8.35
CA ALA A 49 43.27 -4.49 8.02
C ALA A 49 42.46 -5.01 6.84
N THR A 50 41.20 -4.56 6.69
CA THR A 50 40.26 -5.07 5.68
C THR A 50 40.41 -4.37 4.33
N HIS A 51 40.60 -3.05 4.35
CA HIS A 51 40.58 -2.22 3.15
C HIS A 51 41.95 -1.66 2.75
N GLY A 52 43.00 -1.81 3.61
CA GLY A 52 44.34 -1.33 3.32
C GLY A 52 44.46 0.20 3.28
N ILE A 53 43.52 0.92 3.92
CA ILE A 53 43.53 2.38 4.03
C ILE A 53 44.53 2.86 5.10
N SER A 54 44.88 4.13 5.08
CA SER A 54 45.71 4.73 6.13
C SER A 54 44.91 4.88 7.44
N ARG A 55 45.64 5.03 8.56
CA ARG A 55 44.98 5.35 9.85
C ARG A 55 44.30 6.72 9.78
N GLU A 56 44.91 7.70 9.09
CA GLU A 56 44.37 9.03 8.93
C GLU A 56 43.02 8.99 8.22
N ASP A 57 42.88 8.26 7.09
CA ASP A 57 41.62 8.09 6.37
C ASP A 57 40.57 7.41 7.25
N ALA A 58 40.96 6.43 8.05
CA ALA A 58 40.03 5.72 8.95
C ALA A 58 39.54 6.63 10.09
N GLU A 59 40.44 7.46 10.65
CA GLU A 59 40.09 8.46 11.67
C GLU A 59 39.17 9.55 11.11
N GLU A 60 39.40 10.03 9.89
CA GLU A 60 38.55 10.99 9.19
C GLU A 60 37.14 10.39 8.98
N CYS A 61 37.04 9.15 8.52
CA CYS A 61 35.74 8.46 8.36
C CYS A 61 35.00 8.36 9.72
N ILE A 62 35.67 8.06 10.81
CA ILE A 62 35.07 8.05 12.16
C ILE A 62 34.59 9.44 12.56
N ALA A 63 35.33 10.49 12.23
CA ALA A 63 34.91 11.87 12.48
C ALA A 63 33.60 12.20 11.72
N ASP A 64 33.55 11.89 10.44
CA ASP A 64 32.34 12.08 9.60
C ASP A 64 31.11 11.30 10.15
N ILE A 65 31.33 10.05 10.60
CA ILE A 65 30.29 9.24 11.23
C ILE A 65 29.78 9.92 12.52
N ASN A 66 30.69 10.48 13.34
CA ASN A 66 30.32 11.18 14.56
C ASN A 66 29.55 12.49 14.26
N ASP A 67 29.95 13.23 13.25
CA ASP A 67 29.25 14.45 12.80
C ASP A 67 27.79 14.11 12.37
N LEU A 68 27.60 13.04 11.62
CA LEU A 68 26.28 12.56 11.26
C LEU A 68 25.45 12.11 12.48
N LYS A 69 26.10 11.49 13.46
CA LYS A 69 25.47 11.06 14.72
C LYS A 69 25.06 12.28 15.56
N GLU A 70 25.91 13.28 15.71
CA GLU A 70 25.59 14.53 16.41
C GLU A 70 24.48 15.31 15.71
N ALA A 71 24.46 15.31 14.37
CA ALA A 71 23.38 15.88 13.57
C ALA A 71 22.07 15.10 13.65
N GLY A 72 22.05 13.94 14.33
CA GLY A 72 20.87 13.07 14.45
C GLY A 72 20.45 12.39 13.14
N LYS A 73 21.39 12.21 12.21
CA LYS A 73 21.18 11.61 10.89
C LYS A 73 21.71 10.18 10.80
N LEU A 74 22.41 9.72 11.83
CA LEU A 74 22.91 8.35 11.95
C LEU A 74 22.82 7.91 13.40
N TYR A 75 22.44 6.64 13.65
CA TYR A 75 22.16 6.05 14.96
C TYR A 75 21.16 6.86 15.82
N ALA A 76 20.21 7.52 15.17
CA ALA A 76 19.19 8.30 15.86
C ALA A 76 18.40 7.44 16.85
N PRO A 77 18.03 7.97 18.03
CA PRO A 77 17.17 7.25 18.96
C PRO A 77 15.71 7.22 18.48
N ASP A 78 14.95 6.21 18.89
CA ASP A 78 13.51 6.18 18.69
C ASP A 78 12.84 7.23 19.60
N LYS A 79 12.33 8.31 18.97
CA LYS A 79 11.67 9.42 19.66
C LYS A 79 10.15 9.31 19.66
N ASP A 80 9.59 8.38 18.88
CA ASP A 80 8.17 8.38 18.53
C ASP A 80 7.37 7.26 19.20
N GLU A 81 8.01 6.32 19.91
CA GLU A 81 7.33 5.23 20.61
C GLU A 81 6.24 5.73 21.58
N HIS A 82 6.47 6.87 22.25
CA HIS A 82 5.51 7.45 23.19
C HIS A 82 4.19 7.85 22.51
N LEU A 83 4.24 8.26 21.23
CA LEU A 83 3.05 8.65 20.47
C LEU A 83 2.12 7.45 20.25
N ALA A 84 2.65 6.25 20.09
CA ALA A 84 1.85 5.04 19.90
C ALA A 84 0.91 4.76 21.09
N LYS A 85 1.31 5.15 22.31
CA LYS A 85 0.51 4.99 23.54
C LYS A 85 -0.64 5.99 23.63
N GLU A 86 -0.56 7.10 22.89
CA GLU A 86 -1.58 8.15 22.91
C GLU A 86 -2.72 7.89 21.91
N PHE A 87 -2.55 6.98 20.94
CA PHE A 87 -3.58 6.68 19.95
C PHE A 87 -4.90 6.21 20.59
N ARG A 88 -4.85 5.44 21.67
CA ARG A 88 -6.04 5.01 22.43
C ARG A 88 -6.84 6.16 23.01
N LYS A 89 -6.21 7.32 23.26
CA LYS A 89 -6.83 8.49 23.91
C LYS A 89 -7.40 9.49 22.91
N LYS A 90 -7.12 9.31 21.60
CA LYS A 90 -7.59 10.24 20.57
C LYS A 90 -9.10 10.15 20.39
N ASN A 91 -9.73 11.32 20.27
CA ASN A 91 -11.07 11.42 19.73
C ASN A 91 -11.04 11.12 18.24
N ILE A 92 -11.25 9.86 17.88
CA ILE A 92 -11.17 9.34 16.52
C ILE A 92 -12.27 9.97 15.69
N LYS A 93 -11.89 10.54 14.53
CA LYS A 93 -12.80 11.09 13.53
C LYS A 93 -12.73 10.26 12.27
N ILE A 94 -13.88 9.89 11.73
CA ILE A 94 -13.98 9.11 10.49
C ILE A 94 -13.72 10.07 9.32
N LYS A 95 -12.83 9.69 8.41
CA LYS A 95 -12.50 10.50 7.23
C LYS A 95 -12.72 9.77 5.92
N ALA A 96 -12.93 8.45 5.97
CA ALA A 96 -13.13 7.65 4.76
C ALA A 96 -14.13 6.52 4.98
N LEU A 97 -14.94 6.25 3.96
CA LEU A 97 -15.84 5.09 3.89
C LEU A 97 -15.61 4.30 2.60
N CYS A 98 -15.57 2.98 2.75
CA CYS A 98 -15.70 2.04 1.65
C CYS A 98 -17.15 1.59 1.54
N LEU A 99 -17.88 2.10 0.56
CA LEU A 99 -19.27 1.75 0.34
C LEU A 99 -19.36 0.48 -0.52
N HIS A 100 -19.80 -0.61 0.06
CA HIS A 100 -20.10 -1.82 -0.66
C HIS A 100 -21.44 -1.64 -1.39
N VAL A 101 -21.40 -0.91 -2.50
CA VAL A 101 -22.62 -0.59 -3.26
C VAL A 101 -23.24 -1.84 -3.90
N ALA A 102 -22.47 -2.91 -4.07
CA ALA A 102 -22.96 -4.18 -4.60
C ALA A 102 -22.32 -5.38 -3.89
N HIS A 103 -23.10 -6.19 -3.18
CA HIS A 103 -22.73 -7.53 -2.73
C HIS A 103 -23.07 -8.55 -3.83
N THR A 104 -22.66 -8.26 -5.05
CA THR A 104 -22.76 -9.13 -6.23
C THR A 104 -21.69 -8.75 -7.24
N CYS A 105 -21.27 -9.70 -8.07
CA CYS A 105 -20.27 -9.49 -9.11
C CYS A 105 -20.69 -10.24 -10.37
N ASN A 106 -20.32 -9.71 -11.53
CA ASN A 106 -20.46 -10.33 -12.85
C ASN A 106 -19.31 -11.25 -13.22
N LEU A 107 -18.25 -11.33 -12.39
CA LEU A 107 -17.15 -12.28 -12.50
C LEU A 107 -17.16 -13.28 -11.34
N ASN A 108 -16.54 -14.44 -11.57
CA ASN A 108 -16.39 -15.56 -10.65
C ASN A 108 -14.91 -15.86 -10.38
N CYS A 109 -14.16 -14.84 -9.95
CA CYS A 109 -12.71 -14.96 -9.73
C CYS A 109 -12.39 -15.97 -8.64
N SER A 110 -11.50 -16.94 -8.91
CA SER A 110 -11.22 -18.06 -7.99
C SER A 110 -10.44 -17.64 -6.73
N TYR A 111 -9.63 -16.57 -6.77
CA TYR A 111 -8.91 -16.05 -5.59
C TYR A 111 -9.68 -14.93 -4.85
N CYS A 112 -10.96 -14.71 -5.17
CA CYS A 112 -11.70 -13.58 -4.63
C CYS A 112 -11.95 -13.70 -3.13
N PHE A 113 -11.33 -12.85 -2.31
CA PHE A 113 -11.54 -12.78 -0.87
C PHE A 113 -13.00 -12.45 -0.49
N ALA A 114 -13.72 -11.77 -1.38
CA ALA A 114 -15.11 -11.36 -1.19
C ALA A 114 -16.12 -12.44 -1.59
N SER A 115 -15.73 -13.70 -1.76
CA SER A 115 -16.60 -14.81 -2.18
C SER A 115 -17.45 -14.41 -3.40
N GLN A 116 -16.82 -13.92 -4.46
CA GLN A 116 -17.42 -13.40 -5.68
C GLN A 116 -18.44 -12.28 -5.41
N GLY A 117 -18.09 -11.41 -4.44
CA GLY A 117 -18.88 -10.27 -4.04
C GLY A 117 -19.97 -10.54 -3.00
N LYS A 118 -20.18 -11.77 -2.58
CA LYS A 118 -21.21 -12.10 -1.57
C LYS A 118 -20.77 -11.83 -0.14
N TYR A 119 -19.46 -11.74 0.10
CA TYR A 119 -18.89 -11.56 1.45
C TYR A 119 -19.42 -12.59 2.45
N HIS A 120 -19.46 -13.86 2.03
CA HIS A 120 -20.00 -15.02 2.79
C HIS A 120 -21.50 -14.91 3.17
N GLY A 121 -22.21 -13.90 2.65
CA GLY A 121 -23.63 -13.64 2.90
C GLY A 121 -24.50 -13.71 1.64
N GLU A 122 -25.56 -12.95 1.66
CA GLU A 122 -26.52 -12.87 0.56
C GLU A 122 -26.11 -11.84 -0.51
N ARG A 123 -26.57 -12.04 -1.74
CA ARG A 123 -26.44 -11.04 -2.81
C ARG A 123 -27.39 -9.88 -2.55
N ALA A 124 -26.86 -8.67 -2.62
CA ALA A 124 -27.63 -7.45 -2.44
C ALA A 124 -27.00 -6.30 -3.22
N VAL A 125 -27.76 -5.24 -3.44
CA VAL A 125 -27.26 -3.94 -3.88
C VAL A 125 -27.71 -2.87 -2.88
N MET A 126 -26.85 -1.90 -2.64
CA MET A 126 -27.12 -0.78 -1.74
C MET A 126 -28.25 0.09 -2.34
N SER A 127 -29.26 0.40 -1.55
CA SER A 127 -30.26 1.39 -1.97
C SER A 127 -29.68 2.83 -1.89
N TYR A 128 -30.27 3.73 -2.64
CA TYR A 128 -29.91 5.16 -2.54
C TYR A 128 -30.03 5.68 -1.11
N GLU A 129 -31.08 5.32 -0.39
CA GLU A 129 -31.32 5.77 0.99
C GLU A 129 -30.23 5.32 1.96
N VAL A 130 -29.74 4.08 1.84
CA VAL A 130 -28.62 3.59 2.64
C VAL A 130 -27.34 4.36 2.30
N GLY A 131 -27.03 4.50 1.02
CA GLY A 131 -25.84 5.25 0.59
C GLY A 131 -25.87 6.72 0.99
N LYS A 132 -27.03 7.37 0.86
CA LYS A 132 -27.28 8.73 1.34
C LYS A 132 -27.01 8.85 2.84
N ARG A 133 -27.61 7.95 3.66
CA ARG A 133 -27.36 7.93 5.11
C ARG A 133 -25.88 7.69 5.45
N ALA A 134 -25.16 6.89 4.65
CA ALA A 134 -23.73 6.66 4.84
C ALA A 134 -22.91 7.95 4.61
N ILE A 135 -23.26 8.77 3.62
CA ILE A 135 -22.64 10.09 3.38
C ILE A 135 -22.91 11.02 4.55
N ASP A 136 -24.17 11.10 5.01
CA ASP A 136 -24.54 11.89 6.18
C ASP A 136 -23.75 11.46 7.43
N PHE A 137 -23.67 10.14 7.68
CA PHE A 137 -22.89 9.55 8.76
C PHE A 137 -21.41 9.95 8.68
N LEU A 138 -20.79 9.90 7.51
CA LEU A 138 -19.40 10.33 7.32
C LEU A 138 -19.22 11.80 7.69
N ILE A 139 -20.08 12.67 7.20
CA ILE A 139 -20.01 14.12 7.49
C ILE A 139 -20.17 14.39 8.98
N GLU A 140 -21.19 13.80 9.63
CA GLU A 140 -21.49 13.95 11.07
C GLU A 140 -20.29 13.52 11.94
N ASN A 141 -19.55 12.48 11.52
CA ASN A 141 -18.45 11.89 12.28
C ASN A 141 -17.06 12.37 11.85
N SER A 142 -16.96 13.22 10.83
CA SER A 142 -15.67 13.69 10.27
C SER A 142 -15.02 14.82 11.07
N GLY A 143 -15.75 15.50 11.93
CA GLY A 143 -15.24 16.62 12.72
C GLY A 143 -14.62 17.71 11.85
N PHE A 144 -13.37 18.04 12.13
CA PHE A 144 -12.62 19.11 11.43
C PHE A 144 -12.04 18.69 10.07
N HIS A 145 -12.08 17.40 9.70
CA HIS A 145 -11.56 16.95 8.39
C HIS A 145 -12.35 17.59 7.25
N LYS A 146 -11.68 18.37 6.42
CA LYS A 146 -12.26 18.97 5.22
C LYS A 146 -12.34 17.99 4.07
N ASN A 147 -11.26 17.22 3.86
CA ASN A 147 -11.19 16.21 2.80
C ASN A 147 -11.71 14.87 3.33
N LEU A 148 -12.70 14.32 2.67
CA LEU A 148 -13.32 13.03 2.96
C LEU A 148 -13.18 12.13 1.74
N ASP A 149 -13.01 10.83 1.97
CA ASP A 149 -12.86 9.84 0.91
C ASP A 149 -14.05 8.86 0.92
N ILE A 150 -14.58 8.57 -0.25
CA ILE A 150 -15.62 7.56 -0.44
C ILE A 150 -15.20 6.65 -1.60
N ASP A 151 -15.00 5.37 -1.27
CA ASP A 151 -14.67 4.35 -2.25
C ASP A 151 -15.92 3.55 -2.62
N PHE A 152 -16.33 3.58 -3.89
CA PHE A 152 -17.32 2.65 -4.42
C PHE A 152 -16.66 1.31 -4.65
N PHE A 153 -17.10 0.32 -3.90
CA PHE A 153 -16.51 -1.00 -3.81
C PHE A 153 -17.59 -2.10 -3.68
N GLY A 154 -17.14 -3.32 -3.35
CA GLY A 154 -17.99 -4.50 -3.13
C GLY A 154 -17.59 -5.65 -4.05
N GLY A 155 -18.55 -6.27 -4.72
CA GLY A 155 -18.29 -7.22 -5.80
C GLY A 155 -17.88 -6.49 -7.08
N GLU A 156 -18.87 -5.91 -7.78
CA GLU A 156 -18.63 -5.00 -8.90
C GLU A 156 -19.54 -3.76 -8.77
N PRO A 157 -18.98 -2.59 -8.47
CA PRO A 157 -19.78 -1.37 -8.26
C PRO A 157 -20.62 -0.95 -9.45
N LEU A 158 -20.15 -1.21 -10.68
CA LEU A 158 -20.89 -0.85 -11.90
C LEU A 158 -22.21 -1.64 -12.05
N MET A 159 -22.42 -2.71 -11.28
CA MET A 159 -23.71 -3.38 -11.21
C MET A 159 -24.79 -2.56 -10.47
N ASN A 160 -24.38 -1.50 -9.78
CA ASN A 160 -25.28 -0.55 -9.09
C ASN A 160 -24.93 0.90 -9.47
N TRP A 161 -24.60 1.12 -10.75
CA TRP A 161 -24.03 2.38 -11.22
C TRP A 161 -24.97 3.57 -11.06
N ASP A 162 -26.28 3.38 -11.27
CA ASP A 162 -27.25 4.45 -11.11
C ASP A 162 -27.28 5.01 -9.69
N VAL A 163 -27.15 4.15 -8.68
CA VAL A 163 -27.05 4.58 -7.29
C VAL A 163 -25.72 5.29 -7.05
N CYS A 164 -24.61 4.82 -7.61
CA CYS A 164 -23.33 5.52 -7.51
C CYS A 164 -23.41 6.95 -8.06
N LYS A 165 -24.05 7.15 -9.23
CA LYS A 165 -24.26 8.48 -9.82
C LYS A 165 -25.09 9.40 -8.92
N GLN A 166 -26.18 8.87 -8.34
CA GLN A 166 -27.05 9.60 -7.41
C GLN A 166 -26.30 9.99 -6.13
N LEU A 167 -25.48 9.10 -5.59
CA LEU A 167 -24.67 9.36 -4.39
C LEU A 167 -23.60 10.42 -4.65
N VAL A 168 -22.97 10.42 -5.83
CA VAL A 168 -22.04 11.49 -6.20
C VAL A 168 -22.77 12.83 -6.26
N ALA A 169 -23.92 12.91 -6.94
CA ALA A 169 -24.71 14.13 -7.01
C ALA A 169 -25.08 14.64 -5.61
N TYR A 170 -25.57 13.75 -4.74
CA TYR A 170 -25.87 14.08 -3.35
C TYR A 170 -24.63 14.57 -2.58
N GLY A 171 -23.50 13.88 -2.71
CA GLY A 171 -22.24 14.29 -2.08
C GLY A 171 -21.80 15.69 -2.49
N ARG A 172 -21.91 16.04 -3.78
CA ARG A 172 -21.60 17.39 -4.30
C ARG A 172 -22.50 18.49 -3.72
N GLU A 173 -23.75 18.17 -3.39
CA GLU A 173 -24.65 19.09 -2.68
C GLU A 173 -24.20 19.26 -1.22
N GLN A 174 -23.91 18.15 -0.53
CA GLN A 174 -23.50 18.16 0.87
C GLN A 174 -22.15 18.85 1.10
N GLU A 175 -21.22 18.76 0.15
CA GLU A 175 -19.94 19.50 0.19
C GLU A 175 -20.15 20.99 0.41
N LYS A 176 -21.11 21.58 -0.30
CA LYS A 176 -21.42 23.01 -0.22
C LYS A 176 -22.03 23.40 1.13
N ILE A 177 -22.93 22.54 1.63
CA ILE A 177 -23.66 22.80 2.90
C ILE A 177 -22.71 22.69 4.10
N HIS A 178 -21.82 21.70 4.09
CA HIS A 178 -20.97 21.36 5.23
C HIS A 178 -19.50 21.80 5.08
N ASN A 179 -19.16 22.54 4.01
CA ASN A 179 -17.79 22.97 3.70
C ASN A 179 -16.80 21.80 3.71
N LYS A 180 -17.18 20.70 3.07
CA LYS A 180 -16.36 19.50 2.88
C LYS A 180 -15.88 19.41 1.43
N ASN A 181 -14.94 18.50 1.17
CA ASN A 181 -14.48 18.11 -0.14
C ASN A 181 -14.46 16.58 -0.18
N ILE A 182 -15.35 15.97 -0.95
CA ILE A 182 -15.51 14.51 -1.02
C ILE A 182 -14.81 13.99 -2.27
N ARG A 183 -13.80 13.14 -2.07
CA ARG A 183 -13.07 12.50 -3.15
C ARG A 183 -13.65 11.11 -3.35
N PHE A 184 -14.29 10.90 -4.50
CA PHE A 184 -14.85 9.61 -4.87
C PHE A 184 -13.82 8.77 -5.61
N THR A 185 -13.69 7.50 -5.22
CA THR A 185 -12.89 6.47 -5.91
C THR A 185 -13.81 5.37 -6.42
N LEU A 186 -13.52 4.83 -7.59
CA LEU A 186 -14.19 3.68 -8.17
C LEU A 186 -13.19 2.55 -8.36
N THR A 187 -13.50 1.34 -7.87
CA THR A 187 -12.74 0.12 -8.20
C THR A 187 -13.61 -0.77 -9.07
N THR A 188 -13.15 -1.11 -10.28
CA THR A 188 -13.94 -1.92 -11.22
C THR A 188 -13.12 -3.02 -11.90
N ASN A 189 -13.79 -4.13 -12.23
CA ASN A 189 -13.24 -5.18 -13.08
C ASN A 189 -13.33 -4.86 -14.60
N GLY A 190 -13.94 -3.75 -14.98
CA GLY A 190 -13.97 -3.22 -16.35
C GLY A 190 -14.96 -3.89 -17.31
N VAL A 191 -15.65 -4.94 -16.92
CA VAL A 191 -16.59 -5.66 -17.82
C VAL A 191 -17.76 -4.78 -18.26
N LEU A 192 -18.20 -3.86 -17.37
CA LEU A 192 -19.30 -2.91 -17.60
C LEU A 192 -18.82 -1.47 -17.89
N LEU A 193 -17.51 -1.30 -18.07
CA LEU A 193 -16.93 0.02 -18.34
C LEU A 193 -17.19 0.42 -19.80
N ASP A 194 -18.21 1.21 -20.03
CA ASP A 194 -18.59 1.77 -21.32
C ASP A 194 -18.24 3.27 -21.44
N ASP A 195 -18.74 3.93 -22.50
CA ASP A 195 -18.49 5.34 -22.73
C ASP A 195 -19.17 6.24 -21.70
N GLU A 196 -20.41 5.93 -21.29
CA GLU A 196 -21.14 6.69 -20.27
C GLU A 196 -20.41 6.66 -18.93
N VAL A 197 -20.02 5.45 -18.48
CA VAL A 197 -19.24 5.27 -17.24
C VAL A 197 -17.92 6.02 -17.34
N THR A 198 -17.23 5.92 -18.49
CA THR A 198 -15.95 6.60 -18.72
C THR A 198 -16.07 8.10 -18.60
N GLU A 199 -17.07 8.72 -19.24
CA GLU A 199 -17.29 10.16 -19.21
C GLU A 199 -17.65 10.65 -17.81
N PHE A 200 -18.55 9.94 -17.12
CA PHE A 200 -18.91 10.27 -15.76
C PHE A 200 -17.72 10.13 -14.79
N ALA A 201 -16.99 9.01 -14.85
CA ALA A 201 -15.86 8.75 -13.96
C ALA A 201 -14.72 9.77 -14.20
N ASN A 202 -14.46 10.17 -15.44
CA ASN A 202 -13.46 11.19 -15.75
C ASN A 202 -13.84 12.58 -15.26
N ARG A 203 -15.13 12.88 -15.09
CA ARG A 203 -15.61 14.14 -14.55
C ARG A 203 -15.66 14.16 -13.02
N GLU A 204 -16.08 13.07 -12.40
CA GLU A 204 -16.47 13.05 -10.98
C GLU A 204 -15.50 12.25 -10.07
N MET A 205 -14.84 11.21 -10.59
CA MET A 205 -13.98 10.36 -9.75
C MET A 205 -12.59 10.95 -9.60
N HIS A 206 -12.17 11.14 -8.34
CA HIS A 206 -10.81 11.55 -8.01
C HIS A 206 -9.79 10.49 -8.42
N ASN A 207 -10.11 9.22 -8.21
CA ASN A 207 -9.28 8.10 -8.60
C ASN A 207 -10.13 6.95 -9.16
N VAL A 208 -9.55 6.15 -10.07
CA VAL A 208 -10.18 4.92 -10.58
C VAL A 208 -9.18 3.77 -10.56
N VAL A 209 -9.57 2.66 -9.94
CA VAL A 209 -8.78 1.44 -9.86
C VAL A 209 -9.34 0.42 -10.85
N LEU A 210 -8.50 0.02 -11.80
CA LEU A 210 -8.82 -0.89 -12.91
C LEU A 210 -8.17 -2.24 -12.66
N SER A 211 -8.97 -3.29 -12.51
CA SER A 211 -8.50 -4.62 -12.11
C SER A 211 -7.96 -5.41 -13.30
N LEU A 212 -6.62 -5.53 -13.42
CA LEU A 212 -5.94 -6.31 -14.46
C LEU A 212 -4.72 -7.02 -13.87
N ASP A 213 -4.58 -8.33 -14.08
CA ASP A 213 -3.48 -9.12 -13.52
C ASP A 213 -2.26 -9.25 -14.47
N GLY A 214 -2.25 -8.55 -15.61
CA GLY A 214 -1.14 -8.54 -16.54
C GLY A 214 -1.40 -9.37 -17.80
N ARG A 215 -0.61 -10.43 -18.05
CA ARG A 215 -0.73 -11.30 -19.24
C ARG A 215 -2.11 -11.96 -19.29
N LYS A 216 -2.58 -12.21 -20.52
CA LYS A 216 -3.90 -12.81 -20.76
C LYS A 216 -4.09 -14.15 -20.06
N GLU A 217 -3.12 -15.04 -20.19
CA GLU A 217 -3.17 -16.38 -19.58
C GLU A 217 -3.18 -16.33 -18.04
N VAL A 218 -2.53 -15.33 -17.44
CA VAL A 218 -2.56 -15.09 -15.99
C VAL A 218 -3.92 -14.55 -15.58
N HIS A 219 -4.39 -13.52 -16.27
CA HIS A 219 -5.66 -12.87 -15.97
C HIS A 219 -6.83 -13.85 -16.11
N ASP A 220 -6.93 -14.53 -17.27
CA ASP A 220 -8.03 -15.44 -17.61
C ASP A 220 -8.00 -16.75 -16.82
N ARG A 221 -6.87 -17.09 -16.16
CA ARG A 221 -6.81 -18.21 -15.21
C ARG A 221 -7.72 -17.98 -14.00
N PHE A 222 -7.83 -16.75 -13.54
CA PHE A 222 -8.50 -16.40 -12.29
C PHE A 222 -9.78 -15.61 -12.49
N ARG A 223 -9.80 -14.64 -13.42
CA ARG A 223 -10.89 -13.69 -13.61
C ARG A 223 -11.81 -14.11 -14.74
N VAL A 224 -12.59 -15.14 -14.48
CA VAL A 224 -13.56 -15.69 -15.41
C VAL A 224 -14.98 -15.22 -15.09
N ASP A 225 -15.87 -15.30 -16.08
CA ASP A 225 -17.31 -15.15 -15.87
C ASP A 225 -17.92 -16.45 -15.26
N TYR A 226 -19.22 -16.45 -15.02
CA TYR A 226 -19.92 -17.62 -14.47
C TYR A 226 -20.04 -18.80 -15.45
N ALA A 227 -19.74 -18.59 -16.73
CA ALA A 227 -19.65 -19.66 -17.73
C ALA A 227 -18.21 -20.19 -17.89
N GLY A 228 -17.22 -19.60 -17.18
CA GLY A 228 -15.81 -20.00 -17.23
C GLY A 228 -15.03 -19.32 -18.35
N HIS A 229 -15.57 -18.31 -19.03
CA HIS A 229 -14.84 -17.57 -20.05
C HIS A 229 -13.98 -16.50 -19.41
N GLY A 230 -12.74 -16.33 -19.90
CA GLY A 230 -11.83 -15.27 -19.50
C GLY A 230 -12.39 -13.88 -19.81
N SER A 231 -12.01 -12.90 -19.03
CA SER A 231 -12.51 -11.52 -19.19
C SER A 231 -11.52 -10.59 -19.90
N TYR A 232 -10.26 -11.00 -20.13
CA TYR A 232 -9.18 -10.16 -20.65
C TYR A 232 -9.52 -9.46 -21.97
N ASP A 233 -9.96 -10.20 -22.99
CA ASP A 233 -10.26 -9.65 -24.31
C ASP A 233 -11.40 -8.64 -24.30
N LYS A 234 -12.28 -8.69 -23.31
CA LYS A 234 -13.37 -7.74 -23.12
C LYS A 234 -12.89 -6.48 -22.41
N ILE A 235 -12.08 -6.62 -21.36
CA ILE A 235 -11.76 -5.49 -20.49
C ILE A 235 -10.58 -4.65 -20.99
N VAL A 236 -9.58 -5.24 -21.64
CA VAL A 236 -8.39 -4.51 -22.09
C VAL A 236 -8.74 -3.37 -23.03
N PRO A 237 -9.57 -3.56 -24.09
CA PRO A 237 -9.98 -2.45 -24.95
C PRO A 237 -10.74 -1.35 -24.18
N ASN A 238 -11.56 -1.73 -23.20
CA ASN A 238 -12.28 -0.78 -22.36
C ASN A 238 -11.31 0.06 -21.50
N PHE A 239 -10.32 -0.58 -20.89
CA PHE A 239 -9.30 0.10 -20.10
C PHE A 239 -8.42 1.03 -20.93
N GLN A 240 -7.99 0.60 -22.11
CA GLN A 240 -7.22 1.45 -23.04
C GLN A 240 -8.00 2.69 -23.43
N LYS A 241 -9.28 2.54 -23.78
CA LYS A 241 -10.18 3.65 -24.11
C LYS A 241 -10.40 4.59 -22.92
N PHE A 242 -10.59 4.03 -21.72
CA PHE A 242 -10.74 4.80 -20.50
C PHE A 242 -9.49 5.61 -20.19
N VAL A 243 -8.31 4.99 -20.18
CA VAL A 243 -7.04 5.65 -19.85
C VAL A 243 -6.71 6.73 -20.87
N ALA A 244 -6.94 6.48 -22.17
CA ALA A 244 -6.75 7.48 -23.21
C ALA A 244 -7.61 8.75 -22.99
N LYS A 245 -8.84 8.61 -22.48
CA LYS A 245 -9.73 9.73 -22.14
C LYS A 245 -9.44 10.33 -20.76
N ARG A 246 -8.74 9.60 -19.86
CA ARG A 246 -8.45 10.02 -18.49
C ARG A 246 -7.36 11.10 -18.44
N GLY A 247 -6.41 11.09 -19.37
CA GLY A 247 -5.30 12.04 -19.44
C GLY A 247 -4.43 11.97 -18.16
N ASN A 248 -4.24 13.10 -17.49
CA ASN A 248 -3.41 13.21 -16.29
C ASN A 248 -4.20 12.97 -14.97
N LEU A 249 -5.45 12.54 -15.04
CA LEU A 249 -6.23 12.23 -13.84
C LEU A 249 -5.79 10.88 -13.26
N SER A 250 -5.84 10.75 -11.92
CA SER A 250 -5.38 9.57 -11.20
C SER A 250 -6.15 8.31 -11.58
N TYR A 251 -5.41 7.24 -11.89
CA TYR A 251 -5.90 5.87 -12.01
C TYR A 251 -4.80 4.89 -11.60
N TYR A 252 -5.16 3.65 -11.36
CA TYR A 252 -4.20 2.56 -11.20
C TYR A 252 -4.71 1.29 -11.87
N MET A 253 -3.84 0.64 -12.64
CA MET A 253 -4.01 -0.77 -12.97
C MET A 253 -3.64 -1.57 -11.73
N ARG A 254 -4.56 -2.35 -11.18
CA ARG A 254 -4.33 -3.15 -9.99
C ARG A 254 -4.39 -4.63 -10.33
N GLY A 255 -3.24 -5.29 -10.27
CA GLY A 255 -3.10 -6.73 -10.45
C GLY A 255 -2.83 -7.47 -9.15
N THR A 256 -3.02 -8.78 -9.20
CA THR A 256 -2.68 -9.72 -8.13
C THR A 256 -1.76 -10.79 -8.70
N PHE A 257 -0.63 -11.04 -8.04
CA PHE A 257 0.20 -12.21 -8.35
C PHE A 257 0.04 -13.30 -7.29
N THR A 258 0.27 -14.53 -7.70
CA THR A 258 0.05 -15.74 -6.92
C THR A 258 1.24 -16.68 -7.05
N HIS A 259 1.22 -17.82 -6.40
CA HIS A 259 2.18 -18.91 -6.63
C HIS A 259 2.34 -19.28 -8.12
N TYR A 260 1.29 -19.09 -8.93
CA TYR A 260 1.31 -19.48 -10.36
C TYR A 260 1.97 -18.45 -11.30
N ASN A 261 2.19 -17.22 -10.83
CA ASN A 261 2.82 -16.14 -11.59
C ASN A 261 3.79 -15.34 -10.72
N THR A 262 4.70 -16.03 -10.05
CA THR A 262 5.77 -15.41 -9.28
C THR A 262 6.72 -14.58 -10.16
N ASP A 263 6.68 -14.78 -11.50
CA ASP A 263 7.35 -13.98 -12.54
C ASP A 263 6.57 -12.71 -12.91
N PHE A 264 5.92 -12.07 -11.95
CA PHE A 264 4.97 -10.97 -12.12
C PHE A 264 5.53 -9.74 -12.84
N LEU A 265 6.85 -9.60 -12.97
CA LEU A 265 7.46 -8.55 -13.80
C LEU A 265 7.03 -8.67 -15.27
N ASN A 266 6.80 -9.88 -15.76
CA ASN A 266 6.29 -10.09 -17.12
C ASN A 266 4.85 -9.57 -17.25
N ASP A 267 4.06 -9.65 -16.18
CA ASP A 267 2.71 -9.10 -16.12
C ASP A 267 2.74 -7.56 -16.12
N ILE A 268 3.69 -6.97 -15.39
CA ILE A 268 3.93 -5.51 -15.39
C ILE A 268 4.38 -5.04 -16.79
N LYS A 269 5.32 -5.75 -17.43
CA LYS A 269 5.77 -5.43 -18.81
C LYS A 269 4.61 -5.48 -19.80
N GLN A 270 3.75 -6.50 -19.69
CA GLN A 270 2.55 -6.58 -20.53
C GLN A 270 1.61 -5.37 -20.32
N MET A 271 1.41 -4.92 -19.08
CA MET A 271 0.61 -3.72 -18.83
C MET A 271 1.25 -2.45 -19.43
N LEU A 272 2.58 -2.33 -19.37
CA LEU A 272 3.32 -1.23 -20.00
C LEU A 272 3.20 -1.26 -21.53
N ASP A 273 3.27 -2.44 -22.14
CA ASP A 273 3.10 -2.63 -23.59
C ASP A 273 1.69 -2.30 -24.07
N LEU A 274 0.69 -2.45 -23.20
CA LEU A 274 -0.68 -2.03 -23.45
C LEU A 274 -0.89 -0.51 -23.29
N GLY A 275 0.15 0.24 -22.84
CA GLY A 275 0.11 1.70 -22.68
C GLY A 275 -0.30 2.16 -21.29
N PHE A 276 -0.36 1.28 -20.29
CA PHE A 276 -0.68 1.65 -18.91
C PHE A 276 0.59 2.01 -18.15
N ASN A 277 0.64 3.22 -17.55
CA ASN A 277 1.83 3.72 -16.85
C ASN A 277 1.64 3.92 -15.34
N GLU A 278 0.44 3.70 -14.80
CA GLU A 278 0.13 3.79 -13.38
C GLU A 278 -0.22 2.38 -12.88
N LEU A 279 0.73 1.71 -12.22
CA LEU A 279 0.65 0.28 -11.96
C LEU A 279 0.72 -0.03 -10.47
N SER A 280 -0.03 -1.06 -10.07
CA SER A 280 -0.01 -1.66 -8.73
C SER A 280 -0.11 -3.18 -8.87
N MET A 281 0.77 -3.94 -8.21
CA MET A 281 0.74 -5.40 -8.20
C MET A 281 0.95 -5.91 -6.77
N GLU A 282 -0.04 -6.64 -6.25
CA GLU A 282 -0.03 -7.16 -4.89
C GLU A 282 0.08 -8.69 -4.87
N PRO A 283 0.77 -9.27 -3.88
CA PRO A 283 0.66 -10.69 -3.63
C PRO A 283 -0.76 -11.06 -3.20
N VAL A 284 -1.22 -12.22 -3.64
CA VAL A 284 -2.47 -12.78 -3.11
C VAL A 284 -2.33 -13.04 -1.61
N VAL A 285 -3.35 -12.66 -0.85
CA VAL A 285 -3.51 -13.05 0.55
C VAL A 285 -4.71 -13.98 0.63
N THR A 286 -4.45 -15.23 0.94
CA THR A 286 -5.44 -16.30 0.95
C THR A 286 -5.04 -17.35 1.99
N ASP A 287 -5.90 -18.32 2.24
CA ASP A 287 -5.61 -19.44 3.12
C ASP A 287 -4.32 -20.15 2.67
N PRO A 288 -3.38 -20.46 3.58
CA PRO A 288 -2.12 -21.13 3.25
C PRO A 288 -2.29 -22.47 2.54
N SER A 289 -3.43 -23.15 2.68
CA SER A 289 -3.73 -24.40 1.98
C SER A 289 -4.20 -24.18 0.54
N SER A 290 -4.48 -22.94 0.14
CA SER A 290 -4.89 -22.62 -1.23
C SER A 290 -3.74 -22.88 -2.21
N PRO A 291 -4.00 -23.51 -3.36
CA PRO A 291 -2.97 -23.69 -4.40
C PRO A 291 -2.42 -22.38 -4.97
N SER A 292 -3.12 -21.26 -4.75
CA SER A 292 -2.67 -19.92 -5.18
C SER A 292 -1.80 -19.21 -4.14
N ALA A 293 -1.72 -19.75 -2.90
CA ALA A 293 -0.98 -19.11 -1.82
C ALA A 293 0.50 -19.00 -2.15
N ILE A 294 1.09 -17.85 -1.83
CA ILE A 294 2.54 -17.64 -1.87
C ILE A 294 3.19 -18.48 -0.78
N THR A 295 4.28 -19.14 -1.11
CA THR A 295 5.05 -19.99 -0.19
C THR A 295 6.43 -19.37 0.11
N LYS A 296 7.16 -19.94 1.09
CA LYS A 296 8.52 -19.47 1.40
C LYS A 296 9.49 -19.75 0.25
N GLU A 297 9.26 -20.80 -0.52
CA GLU A 297 10.02 -21.18 -1.71
C GLU A 297 9.88 -20.19 -2.86
N ASP A 298 8.79 -19.45 -2.91
CA ASP A 298 8.54 -18.40 -3.91
C ASP A 298 9.32 -17.11 -3.65
N LEU A 299 9.67 -16.83 -2.37
CA LEU A 299 10.26 -15.57 -1.96
C LEU A 299 11.53 -15.19 -2.72
N PRO A 300 12.52 -16.10 -2.96
CA PRO A 300 13.72 -15.74 -3.73
C PRO A 300 13.39 -15.27 -5.15
N ILE A 301 12.40 -15.88 -5.80
CA ILE A 301 11.94 -15.49 -7.15
C ILE A 301 11.28 -14.11 -7.07
N ILE A 302 10.36 -13.92 -6.14
CA ILE A 302 9.64 -12.66 -5.91
C ILE A 302 10.63 -11.51 -5.62
N PHE A 303 11.65 -11.72 -4.79
CA PHE A 303 12.67 -10.71 -4.49
C PHE A 303 13.42 -10.29 -5.74
N LYS A 304 13.83 -11.26 -6.57
CA LYS A 304 14.49 -10.99 -7.84
C LYS A 304 13.57 -10.18 -8.78
N GLN A 305 12.28 -10.50 -8.83
CA GLN A 305 11.32 -9.73 -9.64
C GLN A 305 11.22 -8.27 -9.19
N TYR A 306 11.23 -7.99 -7.87
CA TYR A 306 11.25 -6.62 -7.38
C TYR A 306 12.55 -5.89 -7.72
N GLU A 307 13.70 -6.55 -7.65
CA GLU A 307 14.99 -5.97 -8.05
C GLU A 307 15.03 -5.67 -9.56
N GLU A 308 14.59 -6.60 -10.39
CA GLU A 308 14.50 -6.39 -11.84
C GLU A 308 13.48 -5.30 -12.21
N LEU A 309 12.37 -5.18 -11.46
CA LEU A 309 11.41 -4.08 -11.61
C LEU A 309 12.07 -2.73 -11.30
N ALA A 310 12.87 -2.66 -10.25
CA ALA A 310 13.59 -1.44 -9.90
C ALA A 310 14.56 -1.03 -11.03
N ARG A 311 15.31 -1.98 -11.59
CA ARG A 311 16.19 -1.73 -12.75
C ARG A 311 15.41 -1.25 -13.97
N LEU A 312 14.29 -1.89 -14.27
CA LEU A 312 13.40 -1.47 -15.37
C LEU A 312 12.87 -0.04 -15.17
N MET A 313 12.53 0.34 -13.93
CA MET A 313 12.08 1.70 -13.63
C MET A 313 13.17 2.73 -13.88
N VAL A 314 14.41 2.45 -13.44
CA VAL A 314 15.58 3.32 -13.69
C VAL A 314 15.90 3.42 -15.18
N GLU A 315 15.93 2.30 -15.89
CA GLU A 315 16.14 2.25 -17.35
C GLU A 315 15.13 3.13 -18.09
N ARG A 316 13.84 2.93 -17.83
CA ARG A 316 12.77 3.71 -18.47
C ARG A 316 12.78 5.18 -18.09
N TYR A 317 13.18 5.50 -16.87
CA TYR A 317 13.37 6.90 -16.43
C TYR A 317 14.47 7.57 -17.27
N ASN A 318 15.62 6.93 -17.43
CA ASN A 318 16.74 7.43 -18.22
C ASN A 318 16.42 7.57 -19.72
N GLU A 319 15.52 6.74 -20.23
CA GLU A 319 15.00 6.82 -21.60
C GLU A 319 13.91 7.90 -21.79
N GLY A 320 13.53 8.64 -20.74
CA GLY A 320 12.44 9.62 -20.78
C GLY A 320 11.04 9.01 -20.90
N ARG A 321 10.87 7.73 -20.54
CA ARG A 321 9.60 6.99 -20.55
C ARG A 321 9.25 6.44 -19.16
N PRO A 322 9.22 7.26 -18.10
CA PRO A 322 8.97 6.79 -16.75
C PRO A 322 7.56 6.21 -16.62
N PHE A 323 7.40 5.35 -15.63
CA PHE A 323 6.09 4.86 -15.18
C PHE A 323 6.04 4.82 -13.65
N THR A 324 4.84 4.78 -13.10
CA THR A 324 4.63 4.70 -11.66
C THR A 324 4.36 3.26 -11.25
N PHE A 325 5.10 2.77 -10.27
CA PHE A 325 4.73 1.58 -9.52
C PHE A 325 4.34 1.99 -8.09
N TYR A 326 3.05 1.86 -7.78
CA TYR A 326 2.44 2.39 -6.54
C TYR A 326 3.22 2.05 -5.27
N HIS A 327 3.72 0.81 -5.18
CA HIS A 327 4.44 0.33 -4.00
C HIS A 327 5.88 0.87 -3.87
N TYR A 328 6.39 1.56 -4.89
CA TYR A 328 7.69 2.25 -4.87
C TYR A 328 7.55 3.77 -4.72
N MET A 329 6.33 4.27 -4.52
CA MET A 329 6.09 5.68 -4.26
C MET A 329 6.46 6.01 -2.81
N LEU A 330 7.70 6.42 -2.60
CA LEU A 330 8.21 6.92 -1.33
C LEU A 330 8.49 8.41 -1.42
N ASP A 331 8.10 9.15 -0.38
CA ASP A 331 8.58 10.50 -0.15
C ASP A 331 9.72 10.43 0.89
N LEU A 332 10.94 10.62 0.43
CA LEU A 332 12.14 10.60 1.26
C LEU A 332 12.48 11.97 1.85
N THR A 333 11.76 13.03 1.49
CA THR A 333 12.02 14.41 1.97
C THR A 333 11.20 14.78 3.18
N CYS A 334 9.88 14.66 3.08
CA CYS A 334 8.94 15.01 4.15
C CYS A 334 8.21 13.79 4.71
N GLY A 335 7.99 12.77 3.88
CA GLY A 335 7.24 11.57 4.21
C GLY A 335 5.79 11.86 4.67
N PRO A 336 4.97 10.86 4.91
CA PRO A 336 3.71 11.04 5.63
C PRO A 336 3.98 11.44 7.08
N CYS A 337 3.04 12.15 7.72
CA CYS A 337 3.19 12.53 9.12
C CYS A 337 3.41 11.28 10.00
N ILE A 338 4.12 11.45 11.12
CA ILE A 338 4.52 10.35 12.00
C ILE A 338 3.33 9.50 12.46
N TYR A 339 2.18 10.09 12.72
CA TYR A 339 0.97 9.35 13.08
C TYR A 339 0.56 8.33 12.01
N LYS A 340 0.60 8.70 10.72
CA LYS A 340 0.29 7.80 9.62
C LYS A 340 1.36 6.71 9.46
N ARG A 341 2.61 7.05 9.72
CA ARG A 341 3.74 6.08 9.71
C ARG A 341 3.62 5.05 10.84
N ILE A 342 2.99 5.40 11.95
CA ILE A 342 2.77 4.50 13.08
C ILE A 342 1.50 3.66 12.89
N ALA A 343 0.36 4.28 12.49
CA ALA A 343 -0.97 3.66 12.52
C ALA A 343 -1.46 3.12 11.17
N GLY A 344 -0.80 3.44 10.07
CA GLY A 344 -1.16 2.94 8.74
C GLY A 344 -2.48 3.51 8.18
N CYS A 345 -3.32 2.64 7.62
CA CYS A 345 -4.52 3.03 6.86
C CYS A 345 -5.69 3.51 7.71
N GLY A 346 -5.67 3.32 9.02
CA GLY A 346 -6.74 3.73 9.93
C GLY A 346 -7.99 2.84 9.89
N SER A 347 -7.87 1.58 9.43
CA SER A 347 -9.00 0.63 9.47
C SER A 347 -9.58 0.49 10.87
N GLY A 348 -10.91 0.39 10.97
CA GLY A 348 -11.63 0.32 12.25
C GLY A 348 -11.63 1.61 13.08
N THR A 349 -10.99 2.67 12.59
CA THR A 349 -10.88 3.96 13.28
C THR A 349 -11.26 5.13 12.39
N GLU A 350 -10.37 5.58 11.51
CA GLU A 350 -10.59 6.70 10.58
C GLU A 350 -11.23 6.26 9.26
N TYR A 351 -11.18 4.96 8.96
CA TYR A 351 -11.72 4.32 7.77
C TYR A 351 -12.60 3.13 8.16
N LEU A 352 -13.80 3.05 7.58
CA LEU A 352 -14.78 1.98 7.80
C LEU A 352 -15.37 1.50 6.47
N ALA A 353 -15.78 0.22 6.43
CA ALA A 353 -16.60 -0.32 5.35
C ALA A 353 -18.08 -0.29 5.74
N VAL A 354 -18.94 -0.02 4.76
CA VAL A 354 -20.41 0.02 4.92
C VAL A 354 -21.04 -1.00 3.98
N THR A 355 -21.82 -1.94 4.53
CA THR A 355 -22.54 -2.95 3.74
C THR A 355 -23.77 -2.37 3.04
N PRO A 356 -24.40 -3.09 2.08
CA PRO A 356 -25.65 -2.65 1.46
C PRO A 356 -26.81 -2.41 2.44
N TRP A 357 -26.72 -2.94 3.65
CA TRP A 357 -27.74 -2.77 4.72
C TRP A 357 -27.39 -1.66 5.72
N GLY A 358 -26.18 -1.08 5.61
CA GLY A 358 -25.71 -0.02 6.49
C GLY A 358 -24.90 -0.49 7.69
N ASP A 359 -24.51 -1.76 7.77
CA ASP A 359 -23.64 -2.26 8.82
C ASP A 359 -22.22 -1.73 8.64
N LEU A 360 -21.54 -1.47 9.75
CA LEU A 360 -20.16 -0.96 9.82
C LEU A 360 -19.17 -2.07 10.14
N TYR A 361 -18.08 -2.12 9.38
CA TYR A 361 -16.94 -3.03 9.58
C TYR A 361 -15.61 -2.25 9.53
N PRO A 362 -14.51 -2.79 10.14
CA PRO A 362 -13.20 -2.10 10.15
C PRO A 362 -12.67 -1.77 8.75
N CYS A 363 -12.81 -2.68 7.79
CA CYS A 363 -12.53 -2.49 6.36
C CYS A 363 -13.23 -3.57 5.53
N HIS A 364 -13.12 -3.47 4.20
CA HIS A 364 -13.73 -4.42 3.26
C HIS A 364 -13.31 -5.89 3.48
N GLN A 365 -12.14 -6.15 4.04
CA GLN A 365 -11.62 -7.50 4.30
C GLN A 365 -12.31 -8.20 5.48
N PHE A 366 -12.95 -7.47 6.38
CA PHE A 366 -13.66 -8.01 7.54
C PHE A 366 -15.17 -8.11 7.34
N VAL A 367 -15.68 -7.61 6.21
CA VAL A 367 -17.13 -7.67 5.92
C VAL A 367 -17.58 -9.11 5.79
N GLY A 368 -18.66 -9.47 6.51
CA GLY A 368 -19.20 -10.82 6.57
C GLY A 368 -18.70 -11.64 7.77
N ASP A 369 -17.73 -11.15 8.54
CA ASP A 369 -17.34 -11.75 9.82
C ASP A 369 -18.04 -11.00 10.96
N GLU A 370 -19.07 -11.61 11.54
CA GLU A 370 -19.90 -11.02 12.60
C GLU A 370 -19.09 -10.61 13.84
N ALA A 371 -17.94 -11.26 14.10
CA ALA A 371 -17.05 -10.87 15.19
C ALA A 371 -16.43 -9.47 14.99
N TYR A 372 -16.39 -8.99 13.76
CA TYR A 372 -15.85 -7.69 13.40
C TYR A 372 -16.91 -6.64 13.06
N LYS A 373 -18.18 -6.92 13.31
CA LYS A 373 -19.24 -5.93 13.15
C LYS A 373 -19.09 -4.84 14.21
N MET A 374 -19.01 -3.58 13.76
CA MET A 374 -18.75 -2.43 14.63
C MET A 374 -20.01 -1.65 15.02
N GLY A 375 -21.14 -1.89 14.36
CA GLY A 375 -22.39 -1.15 14.53
C GLY A 375 -23.06 -0.88 13.19
N SER A 376 -23.74 0.24 13.05
CA SER A 376 -24.41 0.64 11.81
C SER A 376 -24.35 2.15 11.55
N ILE A 377 -24.59 2.58 10.30
CA ILE A 377 -24.69 4.01 9.98
C ILE A 377 -25.86 4.70 10.69
N TYR A 378 -26.81 3.96 11.23
CA TYR A 378 -28.00 4.48 11.93
C TYR A 378 -27.73 4.74 13.42
N GLU A 379 -27.00 3.83 14.06
CA GLU A 379 -26.71 3.86 15.50
C GLU A 379 -25.27 4.33 15.80
N GLY A 380 -24.42 4.40 14.78
CA GLY A 380 -22.99 4.70 14.93
C GLY A 380 -22.17 3.45 15.29
N VAL A 381 -20.91 3.69 15.68
CA VAL A 381 -20.02 2.64 16.15
C VAL A 381 -20.42 2.25 17.57
N GLN A 382 -20.93 1.03 17.75
CA GLN A 382 -21.40 0.47 19.01
C GLN A 382 -20.33 -0.40 19.70
N ASN A 383 -19.55 -1.16 18.91
CA ASN A 383 -18.49 -2.00 19.45
C ASN A 383 -17.22 -1.19 19.70
N LEU A 384 -17.23 -0.48 20.85
CA LEU A 384 -16.12 0.40 21.24
C LEU A 384 -14.86 -0.39 21.61
N GLU A 385 -15.01 -1.60 22.16
CA GLU A 385 -13.87 -2.47 22.47
C GLU A 385 -13.11 -2.87 21.20
N LEU A 386 -13.83 -3.27 20.15
CA LEU A 386 -13.24 -3.59 18.86
C LEU A 386 -12.57 -2.36 18.23
N ARG A 387 -13.22 -1.19 18.27
CA ARG A 387 -12.62 0.07 17.80
C ARG A 387 -11.31 0.36 18.54
N ASP A 388 -11.27 0.20 19.85
CA ASP A 388 -10.09 0.46 20.68
C ASP A 388 -8.99 -0.57 20.45
N LYS A 389 -9.35 -1.83 20.10
CA LYS A 389 -8.42 -2.86 19.63
C LYS A 389 -7.75 -2.43 18.32
N PHE A 390 -8.50 -1.91 17.34
CA PHE A 390 -7.94 -1.36 16.10
C PHE A 390 -7.12 -0.09 16.31
N ALA A 391 -7.56 0.82 17.17
CA ALA A 391 -6.81 2.02 17.53
C ALA A 391 -5.45 1.71 18.17
N SER A 392 -5.35 0.55 18.81
CA SER A 392 -4.12 0.07 19.44
C SER A 392 -3.22 -0.72 18.49
N CYS A 393 -3.74 -1.15 17.34
CA CYS A 393 -3.01 -1.93 16.36
C CYS A 393 -2.11 -1.00 15.52
N ASN A 394 -0.81 -0.99 15.80
CA ASN A 394 0.17 -0.10 15.16
C ASN A 394 1.57 -0.73 15.13
N ALA A 395 2.55 0.01 14.57
CA ALA A 395 3.92 -0.47 14.42
C ALA A 395 4.63 -0.82 15.74
N TYR A 396 4.16 -0.30 16.89
CA TYR A 396 4.77 -0.56 18.20
C TYR A 396 3.96 -1.56 19.04
N SER A 397 2.79 -1.97 18.58
CA SER A 397 1.95 -2.93 19.33
C SER A 397 2.36 -4.39 19.10
N ARG A 398 3.17 -4.64 18.07
CA ARG A 398 3.59 -5.99 17.67
C ARG A 398 5.01 -6.25 18.13
N PRO A 399 5.26 -7.31 18.95
CA PRO A 399 6.61 -7.63 19.42
C PRO A 399 7.63 -7.81 18.29
N GLU A 400 7.22 -8.45 17.19
CA GLU A 400 8.06 -8.73 16.02
C GLU A 400 8.47 -7.47 15.25
N CYS A 401 7.70 -6.36 15.41
CA CYS A 401 8.01 -5.09 14.78
C CYS A 401 8.99 -4.24 15.60
N LYS A 402 9.26 -4.59 16.87
CA LYS A 402 10.11 -3.80 17.77
C LYS A 402 11.48 -3.51 17.15
N ASP A 403 12.13 -4.54 16.64
CA ASP A 403 13.48 -4.48 16.07
C ASP A 403 13.47 -4.51 14.53
N CYS A 404 12.31 -4.24 13.91
CA CYS A 404 12.19 -4.19 12.46
C CYS A 404 12.60 -2.82 11.93
N TRP A 405 13.62 -2.78 11.08
CA TRP A 405 14.11 -1.56 10.44
C TRP A 405 13.03 -0.86 9.59
N ALA A 406 12.11 -1.62 9.00
CA ALA A 406 11.08 -1.09 8.11
C ALA A 406 9.81 -0.63 8.84
N LYS A 407 9.73 -0.71 10.18
CA LYS A 407 8.47 -0.48 10.93
C LYS A 407 7.79 0.84 10.64
N LEU A 408 8.55 1.94 10.48
CA LEU A 408 8.01 3.27 10.19
C LEU A 408 7.67 3.51 8.71
N TYR A 409 8.03 2.59 7.82
CA TYR A 409 7.59 2.54 6.43
C TYR A 409 6.36 1.63 6.27
N CYS A 410 6.34 0.52 7.02
CA CYS A 410 5.30 -0.50 7.00
C CYS A 410 4.08 -0.13 7.84
N SER A 411 4.22 0.72 8.85
CA SER A 411 3.17 1.08 9.83
C SER A 411 2.60 -0.13 10.59
N GLY A 412 3.40 -1.20 10.73
CA GLY A 412 2.97 -2.46 11.35
C GLY A 412 2.21 -3.42 10.41
N GLY A 413 2.06 -3.10 9.12
CA GLY A 413 1.38 -3.95 8.14
C GLY A 413 -0.15 -3.83 8.13
N CYS A 414 -0.78 -4.72 7.38
CA CYS A 414 -2.24 -4.76 7.25
C CYS A 414 -2.86 -5.62 8.37
N ALA A 415 -3.76 -5.04 9.16
CA ALA A 415 -4.47 -5.76 10.23
C ALA A 415 -5.27 -6.96 9.71
N ALA A 416 -5.87 -6.85 8.51
CA ALA A 416 -6.60 -7.97 7.90
C ALA A 416 -5.66 -9.10 7.47
N ASN A 417 -4.53 -8.78 6.83
CA ASN A 417 -3.55 -9.80 6.44
C ASN A 417 -2.97 -10.50 7.69
N SER A 418 -2.71 -9.74 8.76
CA SER A 418 -2.28 -10.30 10.04
C SER A 418 -3.33 -11.26 10.60
N TYR A 419 -4.59 -10.84 10.62
CA TYR A 419 -5.69 -11.68 11.08
C TYR A 419 -5.85 -12.97 10.27
N HIS A 420 -5.85 -12.89 8.94
CA HIS A 420 -5.96 -14.07 8.08
C HIS A 420 -4.77 -15.03 8.21
N ALA A 421 -3.57 -14.51 8.50
CA ALA A 421 -2.37 -15.32 8.64
C ALA A 421 -2.18 -15.91 10.05
N SER A 422 -2.61 -15.21 11.12
CA SER A 422 -2.29 -15.56 12.51
C SER A 422 -3.51 -15.71 13.43
N GLY A 423 -4.72 -15.33 12.98
CA GLY A 423 -5.92 -15.29 13.82
C GLY A 423 -6.02 -14.04 14.71
N ASP A 424 -5.05 -13.13 14.68
CA ASP A 424 -5.07 -11.88 15.44
C ASP A 424 -4.67 -10.68 14.57
N ILE A 425 -5.37 -9.56 14.72
CA ILE A 425 -5.03 -8.30 14.03
C ILE A 425 -3.67 -7.73 14.47
N ASN A 426 -3.18 -8.09 15.67
CA ASN A 426 -1.86 -7.75 16.18
C ASN A 426 -0.77 -8.79 15.86
N GLY A 427 -1.11 -9.89 15.20
CA GLY A 427 -0.11 -10.83 14.68
C GLY A 427 0.62 -10.27 13.45
N ILE A 428 1.45 -11.10 12.84
CA ILE A 428 2.17 -10.77 11.61
C ILE A 428 1.86 -11.76 10.49
N TYR A 429 2.02 -11.28 9.27
CA TYR A 429 2.11 -12.11 8.07
C TYR A 429 3.56 -12.12 7.61
N GLU A 430 4.36 -13.11 8.05
CA GLU A 430 5.82 -13.16 7.85
C GLU A 430 6.24 -12.92 6.40
N MET A 431 5.67 -13.69 5.45
CA MET A 431 6.00 -13.54 4.03
C MET A 431 5.69 -12.13 3.52
N GLY A 432 4.59 -11.54 3.99
CA GLY A 432 4.26 -10.15 3.70
C GLY A 432 5.27 -9.17 4.26
N CYS A 433 5.84 -9.45 5.44
CA CYS A 433 6.93 -8.66 6.03
C CYS A 433 8.20 -8.71 5.17
N ASP A 434 8.58 -9.92 4.69
CA ASP A 434 9.77 -10.12 3.85
C ASP A 434 9.61 -9.41 2.49
N ILE A 435 8.46 -9.59 1.85
CA ILE A 435 8.13 -8.91 0.59
C ILE A 435 8.15 -7.39 0.78
N PHE A 436 7.58 -6.89 1.89
CA PHE A 436 7.53 -5.45 2.15
C PHE A 436 8.94 -4.87 2.35
N ARG A 437 9.81 -5.53 3.12
CA ARG A 437 11.20 -5.11 3.31
C ARG A 437 11.94 -5.01 1.98
N LYS A 438 11.84 -6.05 1.12
CA LYS A 438 12.45 -6.03 -0.21
C LYS A 438 11.89 -4.89 -1.08
N ARG A 439 10.59 -4.64 -1.04
CA ARG A 439 9.97 -3.51 -1.77
C ARG A 439 10.54 -2.15 -1.35
N ILE A 440 10.75 -1.92 -0.05
CA ILE A 440 11.31 -0.65 0.44
C ILE A 440 12.77 -0.49 0.03
N GLU A 441 13.60 -1.56 0.12
CA GLU A 441 14.98 -1.52 -0.40
C GLU A 441 15.02 -1.09 -1.87
N CYS A 442 14.22 -1.75 -2.71
CA CYS A 442 14.12 -1.42 -4.14
C CYS A 442 13.59 -0.01 -4.39
N ALA A 443 12.57 0.42 -3.64
CA ALA A 443 11.99 1.75 -3.79
C ALA A 443 12.97 2.88 -3.44
N ILE A 444 13.76 2.70 -2.38
CA ILE A 444 14.84 3.63 -2.01
C ILE A 444 15.90 3.66 -3.10
N ALA A 445 16.34 2.50 -3.60
CA ALA A 445 17.34 2.41 -4.67
C ALA A 445 16.88 3.13 -5.95
N VAL A 446 15.61 2.94 -6.38
CA VAL A 446 15.05 3.67 -7.52
C VAL A 446 15.09 5.17 -7.30
N LYS A 447 14.71 5.65 -6.10
CA LYS A 447 14.75 7.09 -5.78
C LYS A 447 16.16 7.66 -5.84
N LEU A 448 17.15 6.95 -5.30
CA LEU A 448 18.56 7.37 -5.35
C LEU A 448 19.08 7.41 -6.79
N LEU A 449 18.88 6.35 -7.56
CA LEU A 449 19.33 6.22 -8.95
C LEU A 449 18.63 7.20 -9.92
N THR A 450 17.47 7.74 -9.56
CA THR A 450 16.72 8.71 -10.38
C THR A 450 16.78 10.14 -9.82
N SER A 451 17.51 10.37 -8.73
CA SER A 451 17.60 11.70 -8.06
C SER A 451 18.58 12.67 -8.72
N GLY A 452 19.45 12.19 -9.60
CA GLY A 452 20.56 12.97 -10.17
C GLY A 452 21.70 13.25 -9.17
N LEU A 453 21.73 12.55 -8.03
CA LEU A 453 22.85 12.61 -7.10
C LEU A 453 24.07 11.87 -7.66
N GLU A 454 25.28 12.45 -7.50
CA GLU A 454 26.54 11.79 -7.87
C GLU A 454 26.74 10.52 -7.03
N GLN A 455 27.21 9.46 -7.67
CA GLN A 455 27.53 8.22 -6.95
C GLN A 455 28.93 8.34 -6.30
N PRO A 456 29.09 7.88 -5.05
CA PRO A 456 30.41 7.86 -4.41
C PRO A 456 31.39 7.00 -5.23
N GLY A 457 32.50 7.59 -5.67
CA GLY A 457 33.55 6.92 -6.46
C GLY A 457 33.59 7.23 -7.94
N GLU A 458 32.66 8.01 -8.50
CA GLU A 458 32.74 8.54 -9.87
C GLU A 458 33.55 9.85 -9.95
N LYS A 459 34.67 9.90 -9.27
CA LYS A 459 35.70 10.93 -9.58
C LYS A 459 36.69 10.31 -10.55
N GLU A 460 36.73 10.88 -11.78
CA GLU A 460 37.79 10.62 -12.78
C GLU A 460 39.20 10.74 -12.21
#